data_ea17589f2709b180bc66c88898fb7896
#
_entry.id   ea17589f2709b180bc66c88898fb7896
#
_cell.length_a   1.000
_cell.length_b   1.000
_cell.length_c   1.000
_cell.angle_alpha   90.00
_cell.angle_beta   90.00
_cell.angle_gamma   90.00
#
_symmetry.space_group_name_H-M   'P 1'
#
loop_
_entity.id
_entity.type
_entity.pdbx_description
1 polymer ?
#
loop_
_entity_poly.entity_id
_entity_poly.type
_entity_poly.pdbx_seq_one_letter_code
_entity_poly.pdbx_strand_id
1 'polypeptide(L)'
;MPADRRPGPDAVLCDMDGTLVDSEKLWTVSLHDTARWLGGTLSPAARDAVVGGDLPRTLATIFDDLGLPHNGERMAAAARFLNDRTAELFAGGLSWRPGAQEALRLLDGLGWPTALVTNTERALTEAALDSIGREHFAVSVCADEVPSGKPDPDLYLRAAELLGVAPARCLAIEDSPSGTEAAERAGAAVLVVPCDVPVPTGPGRVLRTSLVGLTRADLRDCYAQAQAERAA
;
A
#
# COMPACT_ATOMS: atom_id res chain seq x y z
N MET A 1 -17.69 13.00 -29.32
CA MET A 1 -16.34 12.47 -29.19
C MET A 1 -16.43 10.95 -29.30
N PRO A 2 -15.68 10.27 -30.17
CA PRO A 2 -15.67 8.81 -30.18
C PRO A 2 -15.20 8.32 -28.82
N ALA A 3 -15.96 7.37 -28.24
CA ALA A 3 -15.59 6.74 -26.98
C ALA A 3 -14.21 6.08 -27.15
N ASP A 4 -13.27 6.39 -26.26
CA ASP A 4 -11.96 5.76 -26.24
C ASP A 4 -12.14 4.25 -26.08
N ARG A 5 -11.83 3.50 -27.15
CA ARG A 5 -12.03 2.05 -27.23
C ARG A 5 -10.83 1.24 -26.70
N ARG A 6 -9.82 1.91 -26.12
CA ARG A 6 -8.69 1.18 -25.53
C ARG A 6 -9.17 0.33 -24.35
N PRO A 7 -8.71 -0.92 -24.23
CA PRO A 7 -9.07 -1.75 -23.09
C PRO A 7 -8.52 -1.11 -21.81
N GLY A 8 -9.35 -1.02 -20.77
CA GLY A 8 -8.94 -0.61 -19.42
C GLY A 8 -8.74 -1.84 -18.54
N PRO A 9 -8.30 -1.64 -17.30
CA PRO A 9 -8.28 -2.69 -16.31
C PRO A 9 -9.71 -3.14 -15.98
N ASP A 10 -9.84 -4.39 -15.53
CA ASP A 10 -11.12 -4.92 -15.05
C ASP A 10 -11.35 -4.57 -13.56
N ALA A 11 -10.27 -4.27 -12.82
CA ALA A 11 -10.32 -3.82 -11.43
C ALA A 11 -9.12 -2.92 -11.10
N VAL A 12 -9.25 -2.10 -10.03
CA VAL A 12 -8.17 -1.30 -9.48
C VAL A 12 -7.87 -1.75 -8.05
N LEU A 13 -6.58 -1.95 -7.75
CA LEU A 13 -6.09 -2.42 -6.46
C LEU A 13 -5.29 -1.28 -5.83
N CYS A 14 -5.86 -0.60 -4.83
CA CYS A 14 -5.25 0.57 -4.21
C CYS A 14 -4.52 0.16 -2.94
N ASP A 15 -3.24 0.48 -2.86
CA ASP A 15 -2.54 0.55 -1.58
C ASP A 15 -3.11 1.68 -0.72
N MET A 16 -2.84 1.66 0.58
CA MET A 16 -3.37 2.59 1.57
C MET A 16 -2.33 3.62 2.02
N ASP A 17 -1.29 3.15 2.69
CA ASP A 17 -0.32 3.96 3.43
C ASP A 17 0.69 4.61 2.48
N GLY A 18 0.75 5.94 2.41
CA GLY A 18 1.59 6.65 1.44
C GLY A 18 0.96 6.80 0.05
N THR A 19 -0.06 6.01 -0.27
CA THR A 19 -0.80 6.05 -1.55
C THR A 19 -2.09 6.86 -1.45
N LEU A 20 -3.02 6.46 -0.59
CA LEU A 20 -4.29 7.15 -0.36
C LEU A 20 -4.21 8.13 0.80
N VAL A 21 -3.54 7.76 1.87
CA VAL A 21 -3.38 8.57 3.09
C VAL A 21 -1.92 8.83 3.41
N ASP A 22 -1.64 10.03 3.94
CA ASP A 22 -0.31 10.47 4.41
C ASP A 22 -0.08 9.95 5.85
N SER A 23 -0.06 8.61 5.99
CA SER A 23 0.12 7.91 7.25
C SER A 23 1.60 7.67 7.59
N GLU A 24 2.51 7.79 6.64
CA GLU A 24 3.95 7.52 6.82
C GLU A 24 4.58 8.36 7.95
N LYS A 25 4.14 9.61 8.12
CA LYS A 25 4.58 10.45 9.25
C LYS A 25 4.12 9.89 10.60
N LEU A 26 2.91 9.34 10.66
CA LEU A 26 2.36 8.72 11.87
C LEU A 26 3.09 7.40 12.16
N TRP A 27 3.33 6.58 11.13
CA TRP A 27 4.18 5.41 11.23
C TRP A 27 5.58 5.75 11.73
N THR A 28 6.21 6.80 11.20
CA THR A 28 7.53 7.26 11.65
C THR A 28 7.52 7.57 13.15
N VAL A 29 6.47 8.25 13.66
CA VAL A 29 6.34 8.53 15.09
C VAL A 29 6.22 7.25 15.90
N SER A 30 5.32 6.33 15.52
CA SER A 30 5.11 5.07 16.27
C SER A 30 6.33 4.15 16.23
N LEU A 31 7.08 4.11 15.13
CA LEU A 31 8.35 3.37 15.02
C LEU A 31 9.42 3.92 15.98
N HIS A 32 9.59 5.24 16.02
CA HIS A 32 10.53 5.88 16.95
C HIS A 32 10.08 5.70 18.41
N ASP A 33 8.79 5.76 18.70
CA ASP A 33 8.25 5.52 20.04
C ASP A 33 8.48 4.06 20.46
N THR A 34 8.31 3.11 19.53
CA THR A 34 8.59 1.69 19.77
C THR A 34 10.08 1.45 20.06
N ALA A 35 10.98 2.05 19.28
CA ALA A 35 12.42 1.95 19.52
C ALA A 35 12.81 2.51 20.91
N ARG A 36 12.24 3.66 21.30
CA ARG A 36 12.44 4.24 22.65
C ARG A 36 11.88 3.33 23.74
N TRP A 37 10.70 2.75 23.56
CA TRP A 37 10.12 1.80 24.50
C TRP A 37 11.00 0.55 24.66
N LEU A 38 11.65 0.10 23.58
CA LEU A 38 12.63 -0.98 23.61
C LEU A 38 13.98 -0.59 24.25
N GLY A 39 14.19 0.70 24.54
CA GLY A 39 15.39 1.23 25.20
C GLY A 39 16.48 1.77 24.28
N GLY A 40 16.15 2.04 23.00
CA GLY A 40 17.09 2.53 22.00
C GLY A 40 16.55 3.66 21.13
N THR A 41 17.25 3.92 20.04
CA THR A 41 16.89 4.94 19.05
C THR A 41 16.97 4.32 17.66
N LEU A 42 15.89 4.42 16.90
CA LEU A 42 15.83 3.91 15.53
C LEU A 42 16.73 4.75 14.61
N SER A 43 17.61 4.08 13.86
CA SER A 43 18.45 4.74 12.88
C SER A 43 17.64 5.18 11.65
N PRO A 44 18.10 6.24 10.93
CA PRO A 44 17.47 6.62 9.65
C PRO A 44 17.46 5.48 8.64
N ALA A 45 18.52 4.69 8.55
CA ALA A 45 18.61 3.56 7.63
C ALA A 45 17.57 2.47 7.95
N ALA A 46 17.36 2.13 9.22
CA ALA A 46 16.35 1.19 9.65
C ALA A 46 14.94 1.73 9.39
N ARG A 47 14.70 3.03 9.63
CA ARG A 47 13.42 3.68 9.32
C ARG A 47 13.08 3.55 7.83
N ASP A 48 14.03 3.84 6.95
CA ASP A 48 13.82 3.77 5.51
C ASP A 48 13.60 2.33 5.02
N ALA A 49 14.27 1.36 5.65
CA ALA A 49 14.16 -0.05 5.31
C ALA A 49 12.79 -0.67 5.63
N VAL A 50 12.01 -0.06 6.54
CA VAL A 50 10.69 -0.59 6.94
C VAL A 50 9.52 0.06 6.21
N VAL A 51 9.76 1.06 5.34
CA VAL A 51 8.70 1.71 4.56
C VAL A 51 7.95 0.69 3.68
N GLY A 52 6.63 0.64 3.84
CA GLY A 52 5.77 -0.31 3.13
C GLY A 52 5.96 -1.78 3.51
N GLY A 53 6.73 -2.06 4.59
CA GLY A 53 6.95 -3.41 5.12
C GLY A 53 5.76 -3.94 5.93
N ASP A 54 5.72 -5.26 6.13
CA ASP A 54 4.80 -5.91 7.06
C ASP A 54 5.31 -5.82 8.51
N LEU A 55 4.44 -6.07 9.49
CA LEU A 55 4.77 -6.00 10.90
C LEU A 55 5.91 -6.92 11.33
N PRO A 56 5.97 -8.22 10.91
CA PRO A 56 7.08 -9.10 11.27
C PRO A 56 8.45 -8.61 10.79
N ARG A 57 8.55 -8.16 9.54
CA ARG A 57 9.79 -7.61 8.95
C ARG A 57 10.18 -6.29 9.61
N THR A 58 9.21 -5.44 9.87
CA THR A 58 9.41 -4.17 10.58
C THR A 58 10.02 -4.38 11.96
N LEU A 59 9.45 -5.30 12.75
CA LEU A 59 9.97 -5.61 14.08
C LEU A 59 11.37 -6.25 14.00
N ALA A 60 11.60 -7.18 13.09
CA ALA A 60 12.93 -7.77 12.89
C ALA A 60 13.97 -6.67 12.62
N THR A 61 13.68 -5.73 11.72
CA THR A 61 14.56 -4.60 11.40
C THR A 61 14.83 -3.72 12.62
N ILE A 62 13.80 -3.40 13.42
CA ILE A 62 13.98 -2.61 14.66
C ILE A 62 14.88 -3.34 15.65
N PHE A 63 14.66 -4.65 15.84
CA PHE A 63 15.46 -5.46 16.77
C PHE A 63 16.92 -5.58 16.32
N ASP A 64 17.16 -5.76 15.03
CA ASP A 64 18.50 -5.79 14.45
C ASP A 64 19.21 -4.44 14.62
N ASP A 65 18.54 -3.33 14.30
CA ASP A 65 19.09 -1.96 14.43
C ASP A 65 19.45 -1.62 15.88
N LEU A 66 18.68 -2.11 16.85
CA LEU A 66 18.93 -1.92 18.27
C LEU A 66 19.88 -2.96 18.88
N GLY A 67 20.37 -3.93 18.11
CA GLY A 67 21.20 -5.04 18.60
C GLY A 67 20.50 -5.93 19.61
N LEU A 68 19.19 -6.09 19.51
CA LEU A 68 18.37 -6.88 20.44
C LEU A 68 18.19 -8.31 19.93
N PRO A 69 18.18 -9.31 20.82
CA PRO A 69 17.89 -10.67 20.43
C PRO A 69 16.42 -10.81 20.00
N HIS A 70 16.17 -11.60 18.94
CA HIS A 70 14.83 -11.91 18.45
C HIS A 70 14.11 -12.88 19.41
N ASN A 71 13.67 -12.35 20.54
CA ASN A 71 12.89 -13.08 21.54
C ASN A 71 11.41 -12.95 21.22
N GLY A 72 10.72 -14.07 21.01
CA GLY A 72 9.32 -14.10 20.59
C GLY A 72 8.36 -13.34 21.52
N GLU A 73 8.54 -13.44 22.84
CA GLU A 73 7.72 -12.72 23.81
C GLU A 73 7.94 -11.21 23.73
N ARG A 74 9.21 -10.78 23.64
CA ARG A 74 9.56 -9.35 23.53
C ARG A 74 9.14 -8.77 22.18
N MET A 75 9.27 -9.53 21.10
CA MET A 75 8.78 -9.13 19.78
C MET A 75 7.25 -9.00 19.77
N ALA A 76 6.52 -9.94 20.36
CA ALA A 76 5.07 -9.85 20.49
C ALA A 76 4.62 -8.65 21.35
N ALA A 77 5.36 -8.31 22.40
CA ALA A 77 5.11 -7.10 23.20
C ALA A 77 5.37 -5.82 22.39
N ALA A 78 6.44 -5.80 21.58
CA ALA A 78 6.75 -4.68 20.70
C ALA A 78 5.70 -4.51 19.60
N ALA A 79 5.19 -5.62 19.04
CA ALA A 79 4.08 -5.60 18.07
C ALA A 79 2.85 -4.92 18.66
N ARG A 80 2.43 -5.34 19.85
CA ARG A 80 1.29 -4.72 20.54
C ARG A 80 1.51 -3.23 20.77
N PHE A 81 2.69 -2.87 21.30
CA PHE A 81 3.01 -1.45 21.55
C PHE A 81 2.95 -0.62 20.26
N LEU A 82 3.54 -1.11 19.17
CA LEU A 82 3.53 -0.44 17.87
C LEU A 82 2.11 -0.26 17.35
N ASN A 83 1.29 -1.31 17.39
CA ASN A 83 -0.09 -1.26 16.94
C ASN A 83 -0.95 -0.31 17.80
N ASP A 84 -0.87 -0.40 19.12
CA ASP A 84 -1.61 0.47 20.03
C ASP A 84 -1.23 1.94 19.81
N ARG A 85 0.07 2.21 19.66
CA ARG A 85 0.57 3.56 19.40
C ARG A 85 0.14 4.09 18.04
N THR A 86 0.14 3.26 17.01
CA THR A 86 -0.34 3.63 15.67
C THR A 86 -1.85 3.90 15.70
N ALA A 87 -2.62 3.06 16.40
CA ALA A 87 -4.06 3.28 16.55
C ALA A 87 -4.39 4.62 17.22
N GLU A 88 -3.65 4.99 18.31
CA GLU A 88 -3.79 6.30 18.96
C GLU A 88 -3.54 7.46 17.98
N LEU A 89 -2.50 7.33 17.13
CA LEU A 89 -2.16 8.35 16.13
C LEU A 89 -3.22 8.44 15.04
N PHE A 90 -3.73 7.31 14.54
CA PHE A 90 -4.78 7.26 13.53
C PHE A 90 -6.10 7.84 14.04
N ALA A 91 -6.43 7.65 15.33
CA ALA A 91 -7.59 8.26 15.96
C ALA A 91 -7.55 9.81 15.94
N GLY A 92 -6.38 10.41 15.78
CA GLY A 92 -6.20 11.84 15.55
C GLY A 92 -6.62 12.31 14.14
N GLY A 93 -6.97 11.39 13.25
CA GLY A 93 -7.36 11.62 11.85
C GLY A 93 -6.22 11.38 10.87
N LEU A 94 -6.60 10.89 9.69
CA LEU A 94 -5.69 10.64 8.57
C LEU A 94 -5.84 11.74 7.51
N SER A 95 -4.71 12.27 7.06
CA SER A 95 -4.69 13.23 5.96
C SER A 95 -4.65 12.49 4.62
N TRP A 96 -5.35 13.01 3.63
CA TRP A 96 -5.30 12.48 2.28
C TRP A 96 -4.00 12.79 1.57
N ARG A 97 -3.53 11.85 0.78
CA ARG A 97 -2.50 12.14 -0.23
C ARG A 97 -3.07 13.04 -1.33
N PRO A 98 -2.23 13.89 -1.96
CA PRO A 98 -2.70 14.81 -2.99
C PRO A 98 -3.42 14.11 -4.16
N GLY A 99 -4.71 14.41 -4.35
CA GLY A 99 -5.56 13.85 -5.41
C GLY A 99 -6.16 12.48 -5.11
N ALA A 100 -5.87 11.85 -3.95
CA ALA A 100 -6.36 10.51 -3.66
C ALA A 100 -7.89 10.45 -3.50
N GLN A 101 -8.46 11.42 -2.82
CA GLN A 101 -9.93 11.47 -2.64
C GLN A 101 -10.66 11.65 -3.99
N GLU A 102 -10.12 12.51 -4.87
CA GLU A 102 -10.65 12.69 -6.22
C GLU A 102 -10.48 11.44 -7.08
N ALA A 103 -9.36 10.72 -6.91
CA ALA A 103 -9.09 9.46 -7.60
C ALA A 103 -10.11 8.38 -7.21
N LEU A 104 -10.43 8.22 -5.92
CA LEU A 104 -11.47 7.28 -5.47
C LEU A 104 -12.84 7.63 -6.04
N ARG A 105 -13.24 8.91 -5.99
CA ARG A 105 -14.51 9.35 -6.62
C ARG A 105 -14.54 9.10 -8.13
N LEU A 106 -13.40 9.24 -8.81
CA LEU A 106 -13.27 8.89 -10.22
C LEU A 106 -13.52 7.40 -10.44
N LEU A 107 -12.91 6.53 -9.63
CA LEU A 107 -13.08 5.07 -9.72
C LEU A 107 -14.53 4.66 -9.50
N ASP A 108 -15.21 5.23 -8.50
CA ASP A 108 -16.64 5.03 -8.26
C ASP A 108 -17.49 5.40 -9.49
N GLY A 109 -17.21 6.56 -10.07
CA GLY A 109 -17.92 7.05 -11.28
C GLY A 109 -17.66 6.20 -12.53
N LEU A 110 -16.55 5.45 -12.56
CA LEU A 110 -16.23 4.52 -13.65
C LEU A 110 -16.91 3.15 -13.47
N GLY A 111 -17.36 2.83 -12.26
CA GLY A 111 -17.92 1.53 -11.91
C GLY A 111 -16.88 0.40 -11.99
N TRP A 112 -15.60 0.70 -11.85
CA TRP A 112 -14.56 -0.33 -11.78
C TRP A 112 -14.48 -0.88 -10.36
N PRO A 113 -14.55 -2.22 -10.16
CA PRO A 113 -14.35 -2.81 -8.86
C PRO A 113 -13.00 -2.36 -8.29
N THR A 114 -13.04 -1.85 -7.05
CA THR A 114 -11.83 -1.35 -6.37
C THR A 114 -11.59 -2.15 -5.10
N ALA A 115 -10.34 -2.56 -4.86
CA ALA A 115 -9.92 -3.18 -3.60
C ALA A 115 -8.92 -2.28 -2.87
N LEU A 116 -8.99 -2.28 -1.53
CA LEU A 116 -7.91 -1.80 -0.68
C LEU A 116 -6.94 -2.95 -0.39
N VAL A 117 -5.63 -2.72 -0.56
CA VAL A 117 -4.59 -3.76 -0.42
C VAL A 117 -3.43 -3.21 0.40
N THR A 118 -3.31 -3.61 1.66
CA THR A 118 -2.35 -2.98 2.59
C THR A 118 -1.56 -3.99 3.42
N ASN A 119 -0.31 -3.63 3.76
CA ASN A 119 0.49 -4.32 4.78
C ASN A 119 0.09 -3.98 6.22
N THR A 120 -0.84 -3.04 6.40
CA THR A 120 -1.42 -2.72 7.70
C THR A 120 -2.39 -3.84 8.12
N GLU A 121 -2.35 -4.23 9.41
CA GLU A 121 -3.23 -5.25 9.96
C GLU A 121 -4.69 -4.79 9.99
N ARG A 122 -5.62 -5.75 9.97
CA ARG A 122 -7.07 -5.51 9.88
C ARG A 122 -7.57 -4.51 10.93
N ALA A 123 -7.13 -4.63 12.16
CA ALA A 123 -7.60 -3.77 13.24
C ALA A 123 -7.30 -2.27 13.00
N LEU A 124 -6.11 -1.95 12.47
CA LEU A 124 -5.73 -0.58 12.11
C LEU A 124 -6.39 -0.13 10.80
N THR A 125 -6.51 -1.04 9.84
CA THR A 125 -7.18 -0.77 8.55
C THR A 125 -8.65 -0.41 8.73
N GLU A 126 -9.36 -1.04 9.68
CA GLU A 126 -10.75 -0.69 10.00
C GLU A 126 -10.87 0.78 10.46
N ALA A 127 -9.97 1.22 11.34
CA ALA A 127 -9.93 2.61 11.78
C ALA A 127 -9.60 3.59 10.63
N ALA A 128 -8.71 3.19 9.71
CA ALA A 128 -8.41 3.97 8.52
C ALA A 128 -9.61 4.05 7.56
N LEU A 129 -10.33 2.94 7.34
CA LEU A 129 -11.51 2.88 6.48
C LEU A 129 -12.65 3.80 6.95
N ASP A 130 -12.76 4.05 8.26
CA ASP A 130 -13.73 5.02 8.79
C ASP A 130 -13.42 6.46 8.35
N SER A 131 -12.14 6.76 8.06
CA SER A 131 -11.68 8.07 7.56
C SER A 131 -11.65 8.15 6.02
N ILE A 132 -11.31 7.04 5.35
CA ILE A 132 -11.16 6.96 3.89
C ILE A 132 -12.53 6.85 3.19
N GLY A 133 -13.49 6.14 3.81
CA GLY A 133 -14.76 5.78 3.20
C GLY A 133 -14.73 4.33 2.70
N ARG A 134 -15.32 3.46 3.49
CA ARG A 134 -15.42 2.01 3.22
C ARG A 134 -16.17 1.70 1.92
N GLU A 135 -17.11 2.55 1.55
CA GLU A 135 -17.96 2.45 0.38
C GLU A 135 -17.22 2.51 -0.96
N HIS A 136 -15.99 3.03 -0.98
CA HIS A 136 -15.14 3.06 -2.17
C HIS A 136 -14.60 1.68 -2.58
N PHE A 137 -14.63 0.71 -1.67
CA PHE A 137 -13.99 -0.59 -1.86
C PHE A 137 -14.99 -1.74 -1.84
N ALA A 138 -14.99 -2.55 -2.90
CA ALA A 138 -15.76 -3.79 -2.93
C ALA A 138 -15.18 -4.83 -1.94
N VAL A 139 -13.86 -4.82 -1.74
CA VAL A 139 -13.12 -5.66 -0.80
C VAL A 139 -11.92 -4.91 -0.24
N SER A 140 -11.44 -5.35 0.93
CA SER A 140 -10.15 -4.95 1.49
C SER A 140 -9.37 -6.17 1.94
N VAL A 141 -8.04 -6.16 1.74
CA VAL A 141 -7.14 -7.25 2.12
C VAL A 141 -5.99 -6.68 2.95
N CYS A 142 -5.78 -7.24 4.13
CA CYS A 142 -4.80 -6.82 5.12
C CYS A 142 -3.71 -7.87 5.33
N ALA A 143 -2.55 -7.48 5.86
CA ALA A 143 -1.39 -8.36 6.01
C ALA A 143 -1.66 -9.61 6.84
N ASP A 144 -2.48 -9.50 7.88
CA ASP A 144 -2.86 -10.61 8.77
C ASP A 144 -3.89 -11.59 8.16
N GLU A 145 -4.31 -11.36 6.91
CA GLU A 145 -5.27 -12.22 6.19
C GLU A 145 -4.61 -13.08 5.10
N VAL A 146 -3.30 -12.98 4.93
CA VAL A 146 -2.53 -13.71 3.93
C VAL A 146 -1.27 -14.33 4.54
N PRO A 147 -0.68 -15.36 3.90
CA PRO A 147 0.55 -15.98 4.42
C PRO A 147 1.74 -15.03 4.49
N SER A 148 1.88 -14.12 3.50
CA SER A 148 3.00 -13.18 3.40
C SER A 148 2.53 -11.81 2.91
N GLY A 149 2.96 -10.74 3.60
CA GLY A 149 2.75 -9.36 3.17
C GLY A 149 3.69 -8.95 2.04
N LYS A 150 3.52 -7.71 1.52
CA LYS A 150 4.42 -7.12 0.52
C LYS A 150 5.88 -7.16 1.01
N PRO A 151 6.85 -7.51 0.16
CA PRO A 151 6.84 -7.59 -1.29
C PRO A 151 6.38 -8.94 -1.87
N ASP A 152 5.87 -9.89 -1.06
CA ASP A 152 5.25 -11.10 -1.59
C ASP A 152 3.88 -10.77 -2.22
N PRO A 153 3.45 -11.51 -3.27
CA PRO A 153 2.31 -11.12 -4.09
C PRO A 153 0.94 -11.44 -3.46
N ASP A 154 0.91 -12.10 -2.29
CA ASP A 154 -0.27 -12.76 -1.74
C ASP A 154 -1.45 -11.80 -1.52
N LEU A 155 -1.17 -10.58 -1.06
CA LEU A 155 -2.21 -9.54 -0.87
C LEU A 155 -2.91 -9.19 -2.19
N TYR A 156 -2.15 -8.96 -3.24
CA TYR A 156 -2.68 -8.61 -4.56
C TYR A 156 -3.38 -9.77 -5.24
N LEU A 157 -2.84 -10.99 -5.09
CA LEU A 157 -3.48 -12.21 -5.57
C LEU A 157 -4.81 -12.43 -4.87
N ARG A 158 -4.86 -12.26 -3.55
CA ARG A 158 -6.08 -12.41 -2.76
C ARG A 158 -7.13 -11.37 -3.11
N ALA A 159 -6.73 -10.11 -3.32
CA ALA A 159 -7.64 -9.05 -3.73
C ALA A 159 -8.27 -9.35 -5.12
N ALA A 160 -7.46 -9.76 -6.08
CA ALA A 160 -7.93 -10.14 -7.42
C ALA A 160 -8.88 -11.35 -7.37
N GLU A 161 -8.56 -12.37 -6.55
CA GLU A 161 -9.43 -13.53 -6.32
C GLU A 161 -10.80 -13.12 -5.76
N LEU A 162 -10.82 -12.28 -4.73
CA LEU A 162 -12.06 -11.80 -4.09
C LEU A 162 -12.92 -10.97 -5.05
N LEU A 163 -12.30 -10.23 -5.97
CA LEU A 163 -12.98 -9.49 -7.02
C LEU A 163 -13.40 -10.37 -8.21
N GLY A 164 -12.94 -11.61 -8.26
CA GLY A 164 -13.21 -12.53 -9.40
C GLY A 164 -12.52 -12.11 -10.70
N VAL A 165 -11.38 -11.41 -10.62
CA VAL A 165 -10.65 -10.86 -11.77
C VAL A 165 -9.26 -11.48 -11.83
N ALA A 166 -8.76 -11.79 -13.04
CA ALA A 166 -7.38 -12.22 -13.19
C ALA A 166 -6.41 -11.08 -12.81
N PRO A 167 -5.34 -11.32 -12.03
CA PRO A 167 -4.39 -10.29 -11.62
C PRO A 167 -3.80 -9.49 -12.79
N ALA A 168 -3.51 -10.15 -13.93
CA ALA A 168 -3.04 -9.49 -15.15
C ALA A 168 -4.07 -8.51 -15.77
N ARG A 169 -5.31 -8.54 -15.33
CA ARG A 169 -6.37 -7.60 -15.72
C ARG A 169 -6.58 -6.48 -14.70
N CYS A 170 -5.76 -6.42 -13.66
CA CYS A 170 -5.81 -5.39 -12.63
C CYS A 170 -4.78 -4.29 -12.87
N LEU A 171 -5.10 -3.08 -12.41
CA LEU A 171 -4.16 -1.97 -12.24
C LEU A 171 -3.97 -1.72 -10.74
N ALA A 172 -2.76 -1.89 -10.23
CA ALA A 172 -2.41 -1.49 -8.88
C ALA A 172 -2.04 0.00 -8.85
N ILE A 173 -2.36 0.70 -7.76
CA ILE A 173 -1.87 2.05 -7.46
C ILE A 173 -1.04 1.94 -6.19
N GLU A 174 0.24 2.33 -6.26
CA GLU A 174 1.24 2.09 -5.24
C GLU A 174 2.22 3.26 -5.10
N ASP A 175 2.86 3.37 -3.92
CA ASP A 175 3.85 4.41 -3.65
C ASP A 175 5.24 3.87 -3.30
N SER A 176 5.33 2.61 -2.88
CA SER A 176 6.50 1.99 -2.26
C SER A 176 7.20 0.97 -3.16
N PRO A 177 8.53 0.73 -2.97
CA PRO A 177 9.24 -0.35 -3.67
C PRO A 177 8.66 -1.73 -3.37
N SER A 178 8.33 -2.02 -2.10
CA SER A 178 7.81 -3.33 -1.68
C SER A 178 6.42 -3.61 -2.26
N GLY A 179 5.54 -2.63 -2.25
CA GLY A 179 4.20 -2.77 -2.80
C GLY A 179 4.20 -2.86 -4.33
N THR A 180 5.06 -2.05 -5.00
CA THR A 180 5.25 -2.14 -6.45
C THR A 180 5.74 -3.54 -6.84
N GLU A 181 6.75 -4.09 -6.15
CA GLU A 181 7.24 -5.45 -6.39
C GLU A 181 6.14 -6.50 -6.17
N ALA A 182 5.36 -6.39 -5.09
CA ALA A 182 4.26 -7.30 -4.80
C ALA A 182 3.21 -7.32 -5.91
N ALA A 183 2.78 -6.13 -6.37
CA ALA A 183 1.80 -6.01 -7.44
C ALA A 183 2.31 -6.59 -8.78
N GLU A 184 3.58 -6.34 -9.12
CA GLU A 184 4.23 -6.91 -10.31
C GLU A 184 4.35 -8.42 -10.25
N ARG A 185 4.77 -8.96 -9.10
CA ARG A 185 4.86 -10.42 -8.87
C ARG A 185 3.48 -11.09 -8.92
N ALA A 186 2.42 -10.40 -8.51
CA ALA A 186 1.06 -10.86 -8.70
C ALA A 186 0.61 -10.83 -10.18
N GLY A 187 1.29 -10.09 -11.03
CA GLY A 187 0.95 -9.94 -12.45
C GLY A 187 0.13 -8.68 -12.77
N ALA A 188 -0.14 -7.79 -11.82
CA ALA A 188 -0.89 -6.56 -12.07
C ALA A 188 -0.02 -5.49 -12.79
N ALA A 189 -0.61 -4.65 -13.63
CA ALA A 189 0.00 -3.39 -14.07
C ALA A 189 0.10 -2.44 -12.88
N VAL A 190 1.14 -1.57 -12.83
CA VAL A 190 1.32 -0.69 -11.67
C VAL A 190 1.43 0.77 -12.08
N LEU A 191 0.54 1.59 -11.53
CA LEU A 191 0.69 3.05 -11.47
C LEU A 191 1.40 3.39 -10.16
N VAL A 192 2.63 3.87 -10.26
CA VAL A 192 3.47 4.22 -9.12
C VAL A 192 3.39 5.71 -8.86
N VAL A 193 3.03 6.09 -7.63
CA VAL A 193 2.99 7.47 -7.15
C VAL A 193 3.90 7.59 -5.92
N PRO A 194 5.23 7.73 -6.09
CA PRO A 194 6.18 7.66 -4.99
C PRO A 194 5.87 8.65 -3.86
N CYS A 195 6.03 8.19 -2.62
CA CYS A 195 5.91 9.01 -1.41
C CYS A 195 7.30 9.29 -0.82
N ASP A 196 7.65 8.62 0.26
CA ASP A 196 8.87 8.88 1.03
C ASP A 196 10.13 8.27 0.41
N VAL A 197 10.00 7.12 -0.25
CA VAL A 197 11.11 6.38 -0.84
C VAL A 197 10.97 6.33 -2.37
N PRO A 198 12.03 6.63 -3.12
CA PRO A 198 11.99 6.52 -4.58
C PRO A 198 11.73 5.09 -5.03
N VAL A 199 10.81 4.93 -5.99
CA VAL A 199 10.58 3.64 -6.67
C VAL A 199 11.32 3.67 -8.00
N PRO A 200 12.22 2.72 -8.27
CA PRO A 200 12.93 2.64 -9.55
C PRO A 200 11.98 2.44 -10.73
N THR A 201 12.34 2.95 -11.89
CA THR A 201 11.66 2.63 -13.15
C THR A 201 11.85 1.14 -13.49
N GLY A 202 10.89 0.54 -14.19
CA GLY A 202 10.95 -0.86 -14.59
C GLY A 202 9.80 -1.25 -15.50
N PRO A 203 9.88 -2.40 -16.17
CA PRO A 203 8.82 -2.90 -17.03
C PRO A 203 7.52 -3.11 -16.26
N GLY A 204 6.40 -2.72 -16.85
CA GLY A 204 5.08 -2.94 -16.23
C GLY A 204 4.67 -1.92 -15.18
N ARG A 205 5.48 -0.86 -14.95
CA ARG A 205 5.19 0.24 -14.04
C ARG A 205 5.22 1.60 -14.74
N VAL A 206 4.25 2.42 -14.47
CA VAL A 206 4.17 3.79 -14.95
C VAL A 206 4.25 4.74 -13.76
N LEU A 207 5.23 5.66 -13.77
CA LEU A 207 5.44 6.60 -12.68
C LEU A 207 4.64 7.89 -12.91
N ARG A 208 4.03 8.38 -11.84
CA ARG A 208 3.34 9.68 -11.77
C ARG A 208 3.72 10.38 -10.47
N THR A 209 3.79 11.70 -10.49
CA THR A 209 4.22 12.48 -9.31
C THR A 209 3.12 12.65 -8.26
N SER A 210 1.84 12.53 -8.63
CA SER A 210 0.70 12.58 -7.70
C SER A 210 -0.56 12.05 -8.38
N LEU A 211 -1.62 11.80 -7.59
CA LEU A 211 -2.96 11.48 -8.10
C LEU A 211 -3.77 12.72 -8.52
N VAL A 212 -3.25 13.93 -8.31
CA VAL A 212 -3.93 15.17 -8.70
C VAL A 212 -4.23 15.18 -10.20
N GLY A 213 -5.50 15.44 -10.55
CA GLY A 213 -5.94 15.49 -11.94
C GLY A 213 -5.92 14.16 -12.68
N LEU A 214 -5.91 13.02 -11.96
CA LEU A 214 -6.01 11.68 -12.55
C LEU A 214 -7.33 11.58 -13.33
N THR A 215 -7.24 11.05 -14.55
CA THR A 215 -8.41 10.85 -15.43
C THR A 215 -8.58 9.40 -15.81
N ARG A 216 -9.77 9.05 -16.33
CA ARG A 216 -10.02 7.73 -16.94
C ARG A 216 -9.02 7.40 -18.06
N ALA A 217 -8.64 8.41 -18.85
CA ALA A 217 -7.66 8.23 -19.93
C ALA A 217 -6.28 7.86 -19.35
N ASP A 218 -5.83 8.56 -18.31
CA ASP A 218 -4.54 8.27 -17.65
C ASP A 218 -4.50 6.83 -17.13
N LEU A 219 -5.57 6.37 -16.45
CA LEU A 219 -5.65 5.00 -15.92
C LEU A 219 -5.58 3.94 -17.03
N ARG A 220 -6.25 4.19 -18.15
CA ARG A 220 -6.22 3.29 -19.32
C ARG A 220 -4.86 3.30 -20.00
N ASP A 221 -4.25 4.46 -20.14
CA ASP A 221 -2.93 4.61 -20.75
C ASP A 221 -1.86 3.93 -19.91
N CYS A 222 -1.89 4.12 -18.58
CA CYS A 222 -1.01 3.41 -17.64
C CYS A 222 -1.16 1.89 -17.78
N TYR A 223 -2.40 1.39 -17.77
CA TYR A 223 -2.66 -0.03 -17.93
C TYR A 223 -2.14 -0.57 -19.27
N ALA A 224 -2.44 0.12 -20.38
CA ALA A 224 -2.02 -0.29 -21.71
C ALA A 224 -0.50 -0.26 -21.90
N GLN A 225 0.16 0.78 -21.38
CA GLN A 225 1.62 0.90 -21.42
C GLN A 225 2.28 -0.24 -20.64
N ALA A 226 1.85 -0.48 -19.40
CA ALA A 226 2.39 -1.54 -18.56
C ALA A 226 2.20 -2.93 -19.20
N GLN A 227 1.08 -3.19 -19.86
CA GLN A 227 0.84 -4.44 -20.58
C GLN A 227 1.76 -4.59 -21.80
N ALA A 228 1.98 -3.51 -22.56
CA ALA A 228 2.87 -3.53 -23.72
C ALA A 228 4.33 -3.81 -23.34
N GLU A 229 4.80 -3.21 -22.26
CA GLU A 229 6.18 -3.40 -21.75
C GLU A 229 6.43 -4.82 -21.22
N ARG A 230 5.40 -5.51 -20.76
CA ARG A 230 5.49 -6.92 -20.32
C ARG A 230 5.50 -7.91 -21.47
N ALA A 231 4.93 -7.52 -22.61
CA ALA A 231 4.85 -8.37 -23.80
C ALA A 231 6.11 -8.25 -24.69
N ALA A 232 6.98 -7.29 -24.43
CA ALA A 232 8.20 -7.02 -25.20
C ALA A 232 9.41 -7.78 -24.63
#